data_6c48c56720117db53dac59292293b152
#
_entry.id   6c48c56720117db53dac59292293b152
#
_cell.length_a   1.000
_cell.length_b   1.000
_cell.length_c   1.000
_cell.angle_alpha   90.00
_cell.angle_beta   90.00
_cell.angle_gamma   90.00
#
_symmetry.space_group_name_H-M   'P 1'
#
loop_
_entity.id
_entity.type
_entity.pdbx_description
1 polymer ?
#
loop_
_entity_poly.entity_id
_entity_poly.type
_entity_poly.pdbx_seq_one_letter_code
_entity_poly.pdbx_strand_id
1 'polypeptide(L)'
;DLGDDRNVAMCTDTVARCRQRQLQPVKQKNIFTHVRNYLSPLTPQITSFFDHVIHNKSLDVIKRAGFGPQDAIRERVPWSSLVKTYTPDTLLKFGFDWSHMVQLGIRPAEVARFTWTQQIHSLQLDAAKMLQIRMSISELASLHYSTHQLIELGFDWQTLSNMGANVETWKPFEFELTDLKRYWKPSMTQWVAGGFYDRERLQKAGWPIESALDTLPSMTQRCKGRTLRLTF
;
A
#
# COMPACT_ATOMS: atom_id res chain seq x y z
N ASP A 1 -25.25 -0.58 78.20
CA ASP A 1 -25.00 -0.41 76.75
C ASP A 1 -24.83 -1.71 76.08
N LEU A 2 -25.97 -2.36 75.80
CA LEU A 2 -26.07 -3.58 75.04
C LEU A 2 -27.10 -3.35 73.93
N GLY A 3 -26.71 -2.62 72.88
CA GLY A 3 -27.68 -2.19 71.87
C GLY A 3 -27.27 -2.36 70.41
N ASP A 4 -26.11 -3.00 70.09
CA ASP A 4 -25.65 -2.95 68.68
C ASP A 4 -25.41 -4.30 68.00
N ASP A 5 -25.43 -5.42 68.69
CA ASP A 5 -25.10 -6.71 68.12
C ASP A 5 -26.21 -7.35 67.23
N ARG A 6 -27.47 -6.91 67.38
CA ARG A 6 -28.59 -7.44 66.58
C ARG A 6 -28.65 -6.88 65.15
N ASN A 7 -28.19 -5.65 64.96
CA ASN A 7 -28.22 -5.04 63.61
C ASN A 7 -27.08 -5.53 62.71
N VAL A 8 -25.95 -5.93 63.30
CA VAL A 8 -24.79 -6.47 62.53
C VAL A 8 -25.11 -7.89 62.04
N ALA A 9 -25.80 -8.70 62.84
CA ALA A 9 -26.22 -10.06 62.46
C ALA A 9 -27.24 -10.08 61.31
N MET A 10 -28.20 -9.11 61.26
CA MET A 10 -29.17 -8.98 60.17
C MET A 10 -28.50 -8.53 58.84
N CYS A 11 -27.51 -7.69 58.88
CA CYS A 11 -26.79 -7.24 57.67
C CYS A 11 -25.93 -8.35 57.06
N THR A 12 -25.30 -9.19 57.89
CA THR A 12 -24.45 -10.27 57.39
C THR A 12 -25.27 -11.38 56.74
N ASP A 13 -26.47 -11.68 57.24
CA ASP A 13 -27.33 -12.70 56.67
C ASP A 13 -27.94 -12.27 55.32
N THR A 14 -28.22 -10.97 55.16
CA THR A 14 -28.74 -10.40 53.91
C THR A 14 -27.65 -10.40 52.82
N VAL A 15 -26.41 -10.08 53.16
CA VAL A 15 -25.28 -10.12 52.24
C VAL A 15 -24.92 -11.56 51.84
N ALA A 16 -25.02 -12.52 52.79
CA ALA A 16 -24.81 -13.93 52.49
C ALA A 16 -25.89 -14.49 51.52
N ARG A 17 -27.13 -14.10 51.69
CA ARG A 17 -28.21 -14.48 50.74
C ARG A 17 -28.12 -13.84 49.40
N CYS A 18 -27.62 -12.59 49.31
CA CYS A 18 -27.30 -11.96 48.02
C CYS A 18 -26.14 -12.66 47.31
N ARG A 19 -25.08 -13.05 48.04
CA ARG A 19 -23.98 -13.81 47.44
C ARG A 19 -24.36 -15.20 46.96
N GLN A 20 -25.23 -15.91 47.68
CA GLN A 20 -25.73 -17.23 47.25
C GLN A 20 -26.62 -17.13 46.00
N ARG A 21 -27.38 -16.04 45.83
CA ARG A 21 -28.18 -15.81 44.60
C ARG A 21 -27.29 -15.49 43.37
N GLN A 22 -26.10 -14.96 43.56
CA GLN A 22 -25.17 -14.71 42.47
C GLN A 22 -24.38 -15.94 42.02
N LEU A 23 -24.33 -17.00 42.83
CA LEU A 23 -23.59 -18.25 42.55
C LEU A 23 -24.45 -19.40 42.01
N GLN A 24 -25.71 -19.19 41.82
CA GLN A 24 -26.49 -20.17 41.03
C GLN A 24 -26.24 -19.89 39.56
N PRO A 25 -25.66 -20.81 38.77
CA PRO A 25 -25.59 -20.67 37.35
C PRO A 25 -27.06 -20.73 36.83
N VAL A 26 -27.68 -19.56 36.72
CA VAL A 26 -28.89 -19.45 35.94
C VAL A 26 -28.59 -20.14 34.62
N LYS A 27 -29.44 -21.07 34.21
CA LYS A 27 -29.38 -21.77 32.93
C LYS A 27 -29.52 -20.75 31.79
N GLN A 28 -28.52 -19.91 31.62
CA GLN A 28 -28.41 -18.85 30.58
C GLN A 28 -28.47 -19.44 29.16
N LYS A 29 -28.19 -20.76 29.02
CA LYS A 29 -28.24 -21.42 27.69
C LYS A 29 -29.59 -21.37 27.01
N ASN A 30 -30.68 -21.38 27.76
CA ASN A 30 -32.04 -21.45 27.16
C ASN A 30 -32.61 -20.07 26.79
N ILE A 31 -32.25 -19.02 27.51
CA ILE A 31 -32.73 -17.66 27.20
C ILE A 31 -32.01 -17.11 25.94
N PHE A 32 -30.71 -17.28 25.82
CA PHE A 32 -29.98 -16.86 24.64
C PHE A 32 -30.37 -17.66 23.38
N THR A 33 -30.62 -18.97 23.50
CA THR A 33 -31.09 -19.78 22.38
C THR A 33 -32.56 -19.43 22.01
N HIS A 34 -33.41 -19.13 22.99
CA HIS A 34 -34.77 -18.73 22.72
C HIS A 34 -34.87 -17.34 22.10
N VAL A 35 -34.14 -16.37 22.63
CA VAL A 35 -34.02 -15.03 22.06
C VAL A 35 -33.41 -15.06 20.65
N ARG A 36 -32.41 -15.91 20.42
CA ARG A 36 -31.79 -16.08 19.09
C ARG A 36 -32.80 -16.66 18.07
N ASN A 37 -33.65 -17.57 18.50
CA ASN A 37 -34.66 -18.18 17.62
C ASN A 37 -35.86 -17.25 17.34
N TYR A 38 -36.21 -16.34 18.27
CA TYR A 38 -37.27 -15.35 18.08
C TYR A 38 -36.81 -14.09 17.33
N LEU A 39 -35.54 -13.71 17.45
CA LEU A 39 -34.97 -12.55 16.76
C LEU A 39 -34.31 -12.90 15.40
N SER A 40 -34.19 -14.20 15.12
CA SER A 40 -33.56 -14.71 13.90
C SER A 40 -34.21 -14.24 12.58
N PRO A 41 -35.51 -13.97 12.48
CA PRO A 41 -36.06 -13.38 11.24
C PRO A 41 -36.07 -11.85 11.20
N LEU A 42 -35.78 -11.14 12.32
CA LEU A 42 -36.01 -9.70 12.42
C LEU A 42 -34.68 -8.88 12.64
N THR A 43 -33.62 -9.52 13.08
CA THR A 43 -32.34 -8.87 13.10
C THR A 43 -31.65 -9.17 11.78
N PRO A 44 -31.34 -8.16 10.94
CA PRO A 44 -30.36 -8.37 9.89
C PRO A 44 -29.13 -8.94 10.59
N GLN A 45 -28.66 -10.11 10.16
CA GLN A 45 -27.38 -10.59 10.61
C GLN A 45 -26.42 -9.43 10.36
N ILE A 46 -25.92 -8.81 11.42
CA ILE A 46 -24.89 -7.77 11.30
C ILE A 46 -23.64 -8.52 10.82
N THR A 47 -23.59 -8.72 9.52
CA THR A 47 -22.41 -9.25 8.86
C THR A 47 -21.43 -8.12 8.74
N SER A 48 -20.18 -8.38 9.09
CA SER A 48 -19.11 -7.41 8.93
C SER A 48 -18.80 -7.23 7.45
N PHE A 49 -18.16 -6.12 7.08
CA PHE A 49 -17.64 -5.93 5.74
C PHE A 49 -16.72 -7.11 5.35
N PHE A 50 -15.88 -7.56 6.28
CA PHE A 50 -14.96 -8.66 6.08
C PHE A 50 -15.68 -9.99 5.79
N ASP A 51 -16.80 -10.28 6.48
CA ASP A 51 -17.60 -11.47 6.21
C ASP A 51 -18.15 -11.47 4.79
N HIS A 52 -18.61 -10.33 4.30
CA HIS A 52 -19.07 -10.18 2.92
C HIS A 52 -17.95 -10.47 1.90
N VAL A 53 -16.73 -9.99 2.18
CA VAL A 53 -15.56 -10.23 1.32
C VAL A 53 -15.18 -11.71 1.30
N ILE A 54 -15.12 -12.37 2.46
CA ILE A 54 -14.79 -13.81 2.56
C ILE A 54 -15.81 -14.66 1.81
N HIS A 55 -17.10 -14.29 1.88
CA HIS A 55 -18.15 -15.01 1.19
C HIS A 55 -18.33 -14.57 -0.28
N ASN A 56 -17.40 -13.84 -0.85
CA ASN A 56 -17.41 -13.38 -2.25
C ASN A 56 -18.71 -12.67 -2.67
N LYS A 57 -19.32 -11.90 -1.77
CA LYS A 57 -20.53 -11.13 -2.09
C LYS A 57 -20.17 -10.00 -3.05
N SER A 58 -21.04 -9.68 -4.00
CA SER A 58 -20.81 -8.56 -4.90
C SER A 58 -20.77 -7.24 -4.12
N LEU A 59 -19.96 -6.28 -4.58
CA LEU A 59 -19.84 -4.96 -3.95
C LEU A 59 -21.18 -4.21 -3.92
N ASP A 60 -22.09 -4.46 -4.88
CA ASP A 60 -23.43 -3.88 -4.87
C ASP A 60 -24.29 -4.39 -3.69
N VAL A 61 -24.12 -5.67 -3.31
CA VAL A 61 -24.79 -6.24 -2.13
C VAL A 61 -24.22 -5.60 -0.86
N ILE A 62 -22.90 -5.45 -0.79
CA ILE A 62 -22.20 -4.83 0.33
C ILE A 62 -22.66 -3.37 0.49
N LYS A 63 -22.72 -2.63 -0.62
CA LYS A 63 -23.20 -1.23 -0.64
C LYS A 63 -24.65 -1.10 -0.21
N ARG A 64 -25.53 -2.01 -0.67
CA ARG A 64 -26.94 -2.05 -0.24
C ARG A 64 -27.11 -2.39 1.24
N ALA A 65 -26.18 -3.14 1.81
CA ALA A 65 -26.12 -3.41 3.24
C ALA A 65 -25.61 -2.22 4.07
N GLY A 66 -25.25 -1.11 3.41
CA GLY A 66 -24.81 0.13 4.06
C GLY A 66 -23.31 0.22 4.32
N PHE A 67 -22.52 -0.72 3.81
CA PHE A 67 -21.07 -0.68 3.97
C PHE A 67 -20.39 0.13 2.86
N GLY A 68 -19.28 0.80 3.23
CA GLY A 68 -18.42 1.56 2.32
C GLY A 68 -16.93 1.32 2.56
N PRO A 69 -16.05 2.03 1.83
CA PRO A 69 -14.60 1.88 1.99
C PRO A 69 -14.09 2.12 3.43
N GLN A 70 -14.75 3.02 4.18
CA GLN A 70 -14.39 3.31 5.58
C GLN A 70 -14.64 2.13 6.52
N ASP A 71 -15.61 1.28 6.20
CA ASP A 71 -15.88 0.07 6.98
C ASP A 71 -14.76 -0.95 6.79
N ALA A 72 -14.23 -1.08 5.57
CA ALA A 72 -13.06 -1.90 5.29
C ALA A 72 -11.84 -1.44 6.11
N ILE A 73 -11.63 -0.12 6.25
CA ILE A 73 -10.55 0.44 7.05
C ILE A 73 -10.79 0.15 8.53
N ARG A 74 -11.99 0.43 9.04
CA ARG A 74 -12.35 0.18 10.44
C ARG A 74 -12.15 -1.27 10.84
N GLU A 75 -12.49 -2.20 9.95
CA GLU A 75 -12.32 -3.64 10.14
C GLU A 75 -10.91 -4.14 9.75
N ARG A 76 -10.03 -3.26 9.30
CA ARG A 76 -8.64 -3.56 8.90
C ARG A 76 -8.54 -4.67 7.86
N VAL A 77 -9.45 -4.65 6.88
CA VAL A 77 -9.44 -5.62 5.77
C VAL A 77 -8.21 -5.37 4.90
N PRO A 78 -7.27 -6.32 4.75
CA PRO A 78 -6.08 -6.06 3.95
C PRO A 78 -6.43 -5.81 2.48
N TRP A 79 -5.78 -4.83 1.84
CA TRP A 79 -5.98 -4.55 0.40
C TRP A 79 -5.78 -5.80 -0.46
N SER A 80 -4.78 -6.63 -0.12
CA SER A 80 -4.51 -7.90 -0.79
C SER A 80 -5.69 -8.88 -0.81
N SER A 81 -6.57 -8.83 0.20
CA SER A 81 -7.80 -9.65 0.24
C SER A 81 -8.86 -9.10 -0.70
N LEU A 82 -8.99 -7.78 -0.79
CA LEU A 82 -9.93 -7.12 -1.70
C LEU A 82 -9.59 -7.41 -3.17
N VAL A 83 -8.32 -7.26 -3.56
CA VAL A 83 -7.90 -7.49 -4.96
C VAL A 83 -7.86 -8.96 -5.37
N LYS A 84 -7.95 -9.90 -4.44
CA LYS A 84 -8.17 -11.31 -4.75
C LYS A 84 -9.61 -11.59 -5.18
N THR A 85 -10.54 -10.88 -4.58
CA THR A 85 -11.99 -11.11 -4.75
C THR A 85 -12.57 -10.20 -5.83
N TYR A 86 -12.11 -8.95 -5.92
CA TYR A 86 -12.67 -7.93 -6.80
C TYR A 86 -11.64 -7.38 -7.76
N THR A 87 -12.10 -6.95 -8.93
CA THR A 87 -11.24 -6.25 -9.89
C THR A 87 -10.98 -4.80 -9.42
N PRO A 88 -9.85 -4.19 -9.78
CA PRO A 88 -9.59 -2.78 -9.48
C PRO A 88 -10.73 -1.84 -9.90
N ASP A 89 -11.30 -2.05 -11.08
CA ASP A 89 -12.44 -1.28 -11.58
C ASP A 89 -13.66 -1.32 -10.66
N THR A 90 -14.01 -2.49 -10.15
CA THR A 90 -15.14 -2.64 -9.24
C THR A 90 -14.89 -1.98 -7.90
N LEU A 91 -13.65 -2.02 -7.42
CA LEU A 91 -13.25 -1.34 -6.17
C LEU A 91 -13.30 0.18 -6.32
N LEU A 92 -12.82 0.73 -7.45
CA LEU A 92 -12.92 2.17 -7.74
C LEU A 92 -14.37 2.63 -7.85
N LYS A 93 -15.23 1.87 -8.55
CA LYS A 93 -16.68 2.16 -8.65
C LYS A 93 -17.41 2.07 -7.31
N PHE A 94 -16.92 1.24 -6.42
CA PHE A 94 -17.44 1.15 -5.05
C PHE A 94 -17.08 2.39 -4.21
N GLY A 95 -16.01 3.11 -4.59
CA GLY A 95 -15.58 4.36 -3.96
C GLY A 95 -14.24 4.26 -3.22
N PHE A 96 -13.47 3.20 -3.45
CA PHE A 96 -12.09 3.17 -2.96
C PHE A 96 -11.25 4.17 -3.76
N ASP A 97 -10.50 5.00 -3.06
CA ASP A 97 -9.49 5.90 -3.59
C ASP A 97 -8.08 5.52 -3.14
N TRP A 98 -7.07 6.27 -3.55
CA TRP A 98 -5.69 6.02 -3.17
C TRP A 98 -5.46 6.04 -1.66
N SER A 99 -6.10 6.97 -0.94
CA SER A 99 -5.96 7.08 0.52
C SER A 99 -6.46 5.82 1.24
N HIS A 100 -7.61 5.30 0.81
CA HIS A 100 -8.14 4.03 1.33
C HIS A 100 -7.19 2.86 1.06
N MET A 101 -6.63 2.79 -0.16
CA MET A 101 -5.71 1.73 -0.55
C MET A 101 -4.43 1.72 0.29
N VAL A 102 -3.86 2.90 0.53
CA VAL A 102 -2.66 3.06 1.38
C VAL A 102 -2.95 2.66 2.82
N GLN A 103 -4.09 3.07 3.39
CA GLN A 103 -4.48 2.69 4.75
C GLN A 103 -4.73 1.19 4.90
N LEU A 104 -5.17 0.52 3.83
CA LEU A 104 -5.39 -0.93 3.79
C LEU A 104 -4.13 -1.71 3.38
N GLY A 105 -3.00 -1.02 3.19
CA GLY A 105 -1.70 -1.61 2.96
C GLY A 105 -1.49 -2.13 1.53
N ILE A 106 -1.88 -1.33 0.52
CA ILE A 106 -1.54 -1.62 -0.88
C ILE A 106 -0.03 -1.77 -1.05
N ARG A 107 0.39 -2.78 -1.81
CA ARG A 107 1.80 -3.06 -2.11
C ARG A 107 2.13 -2.70 -3.55
N PRO A 108 3.41 -2.40 -3.86
CA PRO A 108 3.86 -2.09 -5.21
C PRO A 108 3.41 -3.10 -6.28
N ALA A 109 3.54 -4.40 -6.00
CA ALA A 109 3.12 -5.47 -6.91
C ALA A 109 1.61 -5.46 -7.24
N GLU A 110 0.79 -4.83 -6.44
CA GLU A 110 -0.65 -4.74 -6.66
C GLU A 110 -1.01 -3.57 -7.58
N VAL A 111 -0.10 -2.59 -7.71
CA VAL A 111 -0.24 -1.48 -8.66
C VAL A 111 -0.20 -1.98 -10.11
N ALA A 112 0.55 -3.06 -10.38
CA ALA A 112 0.60 -3.69 -11.71
C ALA A 112 -0.76 -4.19 -12.22
N ARG A 113 -1.75 -4.31 -11.34
CA ARG A 113 -3.11 -4.71 -11.72
C ARG A 113 -3.96 -3.56 -12.26
N PHE A 114 -3.49 -2.32 -12.13
CA PHE A 114 -4.21 -1.15 -12.62
C PHE A 114 -3.88 -0.92 -14.10
N THR A 115 -4.91 -0.72 -14.93
CA THR A 115 -4.71 -0.36 -16.33
C THR A 115 -4.35 1.12 -16.46
N TRP A 116 -3.39 1.42 -17.35
CA TRP A 116 -2.88 2.77 -17.55
C TRP A 116 -3.98 3.80 -17.83
N THR A 117 -4.83 3.51 -18.80
CA THR A 117 -5.74 4.50 -19.37
C THR A 117 -6.94 4.88 -18.50
N GLN A 118 -7.41 3.97 -17.64
CA GLN A 118 -8.64 4.22 -16.90
C GLN A 118 -8.40 4.39 -15.39
N GLN A 119 -7.50 3.61 -14.83
CA GLN A 119 -7.35 3.51 -13.38
C GLN A 119 -6.23 4.40 -12.86
N ILE A 120 -5.11 4.47 -13.56
CA ILE A 120 -3.98 5.34 -13.19
C ILE A 120 -4.41 6.81 -13.20
N HIS A 121 -5.13 7.25 -14.25
CA HIS A 121 -5.64 8.61 -14.32
C HIS A 121 -6.74 8.90 -13.29
N SER A 122 -7.69 7.97 -13.08
CA SER A 122 -8.76 8.17 -12.10
C SER A 122 -8.25 8.25 -10.67
N LEU A 123 -7.18 7.53 -10.34
CA LEU A 123 -6.49 7.60 -9.05
C LEU A 123 -5.53 8.79 -8.95
N GLN A 124 -5.30 9.50 -10.08
CA GLN A 124 -4.26 10.53 -10.17
C GLN A 124 -2.92 10.02 -9.63
N LEU A 125 -2.56 8.78 -10.02
CA LEU A 125 -1.28 8.21 -9.61
C LEU A 125 -0.15 9.08 -10.15
N ASP A 126 0.82 9.34 -9.30
CA ASP A 126 2.02 10.10 -9.60
C ASP A 126 3.23 9.48 -8.89
N ALA A 127 4.41 9.99 -9.18
CA ALA A 127 5.66 9.54 -8.58
C ALA A 127 5.64 9.64 -7.04
N ALA A 128 5.01 10.68 -6.48
CA ALA A 128 4.93 10.86 -5.03
C ALA A 128 4.09 9.77 -4.36
N LYS A 129 2.96 9.39 -4.97
CA LYS A 129 2.12 8.29 -4.48
C LYS A 129 2.83 6.94 -4.54
N MET A 130 3.63 6.71 -5.59
CA MET A 130 4.43 5.49 -5.72
C MET A 130 5.55 5.43 -4.67
N LEU A 131 6.19 6.56 -4.35
CA LEU A 131 7.12 6.65 -3.24
C LEU A 131 6.46 6.42 -1.88
N GLN A 132 5.22 6.86 -1.69
CA GLN A 132 4.47 6.66 -0.45
C GLN A 132 4.32 5.18 -0.09
N ILE A 133 4.15 4.32 -1.08
CA ILE A 133 4.09 2.85 -0.88
C ILE A 133 5.48 2.19 -0.94
N ARG A 134 6.54 2.99 -0.94
CA ARG A 134 7.94 2.54 -1.00
C ARG A 134 8.26 1.66 -2.21
N MET A 135 7.68 1.99 -3.36
CA MET A 135 7.98 1.30 -4.62
C MET A 135 9.46 1.43 -4.94
N SER A 136 10.12 0.32 -5.20
CA SER A 136 11.51 0.27 -5.66
C SER A 136 11.61 0.45 -7.17
N ILE A 137 12.80 0.79 -7.66
CA ILE A 137 13.03 0.94 -9.09
C ILE A 137 12.79 -0.38 -9.86
N SER A 138 13.11 -1.53 -9.26
CA SER A 138 12.88 -2.83 -9.88
C SER A 138 11.39 -3.17 -9.99
N GLU A 139 10.58 -2.81 -8.99
CA GLU A 139 9.14 -2.95 -9.05
C GLU A 139 8.54 -2.02 -10.09
N LEU A 140 9.02 -0.75 -10.16
CA LEU A 140 8.60 0.19 -11.20
C LEU A 140 8.92 -0.34 -12.60
N ALA A 141 10.11 -0.93 -12.80
CA ALA A 141 10.50 -1.54 -14.08
C ALA A 141 9.56 -2.69 -14.47
N SER A 142 9.10 -3.48 -13.51
CA SER A 142 8.17 -4.58 -13.75
C SER A 142 6.77 -4.14 -14.23
N LEU A 143 6.44 -2.85 -14.11
CA LEU A 143 5.19 -2.29 -14.62
C LEU A 143 5.23 -2.00 -16.12
N HIS A 144 6.42 -2.10 -16.75
CA HIS A 144 6.65 -1.88 -18.18
C HIS A 144 6.12 -0.53 -18.70
N TYR A 145 6.21 0.51 -17.87
CA TYR A 145 5.84 1.86 -18.30
C TYR A 145 6.86 2.40 -19.30
N SER A 146 6.37 3.04 -20.36
CA SER A 146 7.22 3.74 -21.31
C SER A 146 7.86 5.00 -20.69
N THR A 147 8.94 5.48 -21.30
CA THR A 147 9.58 6.77 -20.92
C THR A 147 8.55 7.90 -20.81
N HIS A 148 7.63 8.01 -21.78
CA HIS A 148 6.59 9.03 -21.79
C HIS A 148 5.66 8.91 -20.58
N GLN A 149 5.24 7.70 -20.26
CA GLN A 149 4.36 7.43 -19.12
C GLN A 149 5.03 7.78 -17.78
N LEU A 150 6.32 7.47 -17.61
CA LEU A 150 7.06 7.87 -16.39
C LEU A 150 7.16 9.39 -16.26
N ILE A 151 7.37 10.11 -17.37
CA ILE A 151 7.40 11.57 -17.37
C ILE A 151 6.02 12.14 -17.04
N GLU A 152 4.97 11.60 -17.62
CA GLU A 152 3.58 11.98 -17.35
C GLU A 152 3.20 11.78 -15.88
N LEU A 153 3.69 10.72 -15.25
CA LEU A 153 3.55 10.45 -13.82
C LEU A 153 4.41 11.38 -12.93
N GLY A 154 5.22 12.25 -13.53
CA GLY A 154 6.06 13.21 -12.81
C GLY A 154 7.35 12.62 -12.22
N PHE A 155 7.84 11.50 -12.75
CA PHE A 155 9.14 10.99 -12.35
C PHE A 155 10.25 11.89 -12.87
N ASP A 156 10.97 12.54 -11.96
CA ASP A 156 12.23 13.20 -12.22
C ASP A 156 13.42 12.30 -11.83
N TRP A 157 14.64 12.73 -12.18
CA TRP A 157 15.83 11.96 -11.84
C TRP A 157 16.03 11.81 -10.33
N GLN A 158 15.66 12.82 -9.54
CA GLN A 158 15.82 12.76 -8.09
C GLN A 158 14.89 11.70 -7.49
N THR A 159 13.67 11.64 -7.95
CA THR A 159 12.71 10.62 -7.55
C THR A 159 13.18 9.21 -7.91
N LEU A 160 13.62 9.01 -9.15
CA LEU A 160 14.16 7.73 -9.62
C LEU A 160 15.42 7.33 -8.83
N SER A 161 16.31 8.27 -8.55
CA SER A 161 17.52 8.03 -7.75
C SER A 161 17.15 7.62 -6.30
N ASN A 162 16.16 8.27 -5.69
CA ASN A 162 15.67 7.92 -4.36
C ASN A 162 15.06 6.51 -4.32
N MET A 163 14.52 6.03 -5.44
CA MET A 163 14.03 4.66 -5.61
C MET A 163 15.14 3.65 -5.90
N GLY A 164 16.38 4.10 -6.03
CA GLY A 164 17.55 3.28 -6.27
C GLY A 164 17.96 3.16 -7.75
N ALA A 165 17.59 4.11 -8.62
CA ALA A 165 18.00 4.13 -10.01
C ALA A 165 19.52 4.29 -10.12
N ASN A 166 20.16 3.35 -10.81
CA ASN A 166 21.59 3.33 -11.10
C ASN A 166 21.83 2.55 -12.40
N VAL A 167 23.09 2.38 -12.79
CA VAL A 167 23.45 1.72 -14.04
C VAL A 167 22.91 0.29 -14.15
N GLU A 168 22.86 -0.45 -13.05
CA GLU A 168 22.37 -1.83 -13.02
C GLU A 168 20.84 -1.90 -13.07
N THR A 169 20.17 -1.04 -12.30
CA THR A 169 18.71 -1.05 -12.16
C THR A 169 17.98 -0.35 -13.30
N TRP A 170 18.71 0.45 -14.11
CA TRP A 170 18.14 1.14 -15.27
C TRP A 170 17.93 0.22 -16.48
N LYS A 171 18.79 -0.78 -16.66
CA LYS A 171 18.74 -1.70 -17.81
C LYS A 171 17.38 -2.41 -17.98
N PRO A 172 16.69 -2.89 -16.93
CA PRO A 172 15.40 -3.56 -17.06
C PRO A 172 14.27 -2.72 -17.63
N PHE A 173 14.42 -1.39 -17.70
CA PHE A 173 13.42 -0.52 -18.35
C PHE A 173 13.47 -0.59 -19.89
N GLU A 174 14.47 -1.25 -20.47
CA GLU A 174 14.70 -1.31 -21.92
C GLU A 174 14.89 0.07 -22.58
N PHE A 175 15.15 1.11 -21.77
CA PHE A 175 15.44 2.46 -22.24
C PHE A 175 16.92 2.63 -22.56
N GLU A 176 17.21 3.47 -23.53
CA GLU A 176 18.58 3.84 -23.85
C GLU A 176 19.12 4.93 -22.90
N LEU A 177 20.45 5.03 -22.78
CA LEU A 177 21.07 6.13 -22.04
C LEU A 177 20.79 7.50 -22.69
N THR A 178 20.49 7.52 -23.98
CA THR A 178 20.02 8.69 -24.75
C THR A 178 18.72 9.22 -24.20
N ASP A 179 17.78 8.36 -23.79
CA ASP A 179 16.52 8.75 -23.18
C ASP A 179 16.74 9.40 -21.82
N LEU A 180 17.61 8.82 -21.01
CA LEU A 180 17.96 9.37 -19.70
C LEU A 180 18.57 10.78 -19.86
N LYS A 181 19.47 10.97 -20.81
CA LYS A 181 20.06 12.27 -21.13
C LYS A 181 19.03 13.27 -21.66
N ARG A 182 18.14 12.81 -22.52
CA ARG A 182 17.13 13.66 -23.19
C ARG A 182 16.03 14.13 -22.27
N TYR A 183 15.49 13.22 -21.48
CA TYR A 183 14.27 13.45 -20.71
C TYR A 183 14.53 13.86 -19.27
N TRP A 184 15.45 13.19 -18.59
CA TRP A 184 15.70 13.44 -17.16
C TRP A 184 16.91 14.34 -16.89
N LYS A 185 17.81 14.49 -17.86
CA LYS A 185 18.96 15.41 -17.82
C LYS A 185 19.72 15.38 -16.48
N PRO A 186 20.19 14.22 -15.99
CA PRO A 186 20.89 14.15 -14.73
C PRO A 186 22.12 15.07 -14.73
N SER A 187 22.42 15.67 -13.59
CA SER A 187 23.65 16.42 -13.40
C SER A 187 24.88 15.49 -13.46
N MET A 188 26.06 16.05 -13.67
CA MET A 188 27.30 15.26 -13.67
C MET A 188 27.49 14.44 -12.40
N THR A 189 27.19 15.04 -11.24
CA THR A 189 27.26 14.35 -9.93
C THR A 189 26.28 13.18 -9.85
N GLN A 190 25.08 13.31 -10.41
CA GLN A 190 24.08 12.23 -10.46
C GLN A 190 24.50 11.11 -11.41
N TRP A 191 25.09 11.44 -12.56
CA TRP A 191 25.68 10.45 -13.48
C TRP A 191 26.76 9.61 -12.79
N VAL A 192 27.66 10.28 -12.07
CA VAL A 192 28.75 9.61 -11.34
C VAL A 192 28.21 8.77 -10.20
N ALA A 193 27.29 9.33 -9.38
CA ALA A 193 26.69 8.62 -8.26
C ALA A 193 25.89 7.38 -8.70
N GLY A 194 25.25 7.44 -9.87
CA GLY A 194 24.54 6.31 -10.48
C GLY A 194 25.46 5.23 -11.07
N GLY A 195 26.78 5.44 -11.09
CA GLY A 195 27.76 4.47 -11.62
C GLY A 195 27.88 4.44 -13.15
N PHE A 196 27.30 5.42 -13.86
CA PHE A 196 27.32 5.45 -15.34
C PHE A 196 28.69 5.76 -15.95
N TYR A 197 29.68 6.15 -15.15
CA TYR A 197 31.10 6.32 -15.58
C TYR A 197 32.01 5.18 -15.14
N ASP A 198 31.44 4.18 -14.46
CA ASP A 198 32.16 2.99 -14.04
C ASP A 198 32.07 1.91 -15.13
N ARG A 199 33.20 1.68 -15.81
CA ARG A 199 33.28 0.75 -16.95
C ARG A 199 32.95 -0.70 -16.55
N GLU A 200 33.36 -1.13 -15.36
CA GLU A 200 33.10 -2.48 -14.88
C GLU A 200 31.64 -2.67 -14.56
N ARG A 201 31.01 -1.67 -13.93
CA ARG A 201 29.56 -1.69 -13.64
C ARG A 201 28.71 -1.64 -14.91
N LEU A 202 29.09 -0.81 -15.89
CA LEU A 202 28.45 -0.77 -17.21
C LEU A 202 28.51 -2.15 -17.89
N GLN A 203 29.67 -2.78 -17.90
CA GLN A 203 29.89 -4.09 -18.50
C GLN A 203 29.05 -5.17 -17.77
N LYS A 204 29.09 -5.18 -16.45
CA LYS A 204 28.35 -6.11 -15.62
C LYS A 204 26.82 -5.97 -15.81
N ALA A 205 26.35 -4.74 -16.00
CA ALA A 205 24.94 -4.45 -16.29
C ALA A 205 24.54 -4.77 -17.74
N GLY A 206 25.50 -5.17 -18.61
CA GLY A 206 25.22 -5.52 -20.00
C GLY A 206 25.03 -4.32 -20.93
N TRP A 207 25.61 -3.17 -20.61
CA TRP A 207 25.63 -2.03 -21.50
C TRP A 207 26.79 -2.14 -22.50
N PRO A 208 26.56 -1.79 -23.78
CA PRO A 208 27.65 -1.69 -24.75
C PRO A 208 28.55 -0.48 -24.39
N ILE A 209 29.74 -0.76 -23.91
CA ILE A 209 30.61 0.24 -23.25
C ILE A 209 30.89 1.44 -24.15
N GLU A 210 31.25 1.21 -25.40
CA GLU A 210 31.62 2.28 -26.34
C GLU A 210 30.46 3.24 -26.60
N SER A 211 29.29 2.71 -26.97
CA SER A 211 28.11 3.51 -27.22
C SER A 211 27.55 4.16 -25.94
N ALA A 212 27.72 3.51 -24.78
CA ALA A 212 27.32 4.09 -23.50
C ALA A 212 28.18 5.30 -23.14
N LEU A 213 29.51 5.18 -23.24
CA LEU A 213 30.42 6.26 -22.94
C LEU A 213 30.30 7.44 -23.91
N ASP A 214 30.04 7.19 -25.19
CA ASP A 214 29.78 8.25 -26.18
C ASP A 214 28.47 9.03 -25.88
N THR A 215 27.50 8.39 -25.28
CA THR A 215 26.25 9.01 -24.92
C THR A 215 26.36 9.91 -23.68
N LEU A 216 27.31 9.59 -22.77
CA LEU A 216 27.46 10.31 -21.50
C LEU A 216 28.03 11.72 -21.74
N PRO A 217 27.71 12.71 -20.89
CA PRO A 217 28.34 14.01 -20.91
C PRO A 217 29.86 13.88 -20.69
N SER A 218 30.66 14.64 -21.46
CA SER A 218 32.11 14.61 -21.28
C SER A 218 32.52 15.21 -19.94
N MET A 219 33.30 14.48 -19.16
CA MET A 219 33.91 15.02 -17.95
C MET A 219 35.08 15.96 -18.36
N THR A 220 34.88 17.25 -18.17
CA THR A 220 35.95 18.24 -18.32
C THR A 220 36.34 18.76 -16.94
N GLN A 221 37.56 18.50 -16.54
CA GLN A 221 38.11 19.06 -15.30
C GLN A 221 38.92 20.30 -15.63
N ARG A 222 38.56 21.47 -15.08
CA ARG A 222 39.38 22.69 -15.16
C ARG A 222 40.43 22.67 -14.04
N CYS A 223 41.62 22.31 -14.35
CA CYS A 223 42.76 22.44 -13.45
C CYS A 223 43.67 23.59 -13.91
N LYS A 224 43.87 24.60 -13.05
CA LYS A 224 44.81 25.72 -13.27
C LYS A 224 44.73 26.33 -14.65
N GLY A 225 43.54 26.62 -15.16
CA GLY A 225 43.39 27.26 -16.46
C GLY A 225 43.55 26.36 -17.70
N ARG A 226 43.80 25.06 -17.52
CA ARG A 226 43.78 24.07 -18.62
C ARG A 226 42.58 23.15 -18.50
N THR A 227 41.88 22.92 -19.62
CA THR A 227 40.78 21.94 -19.70
C THR A 227 41.40 20.58 -20.02
N LEU A 228 41.29 19.64 -19.09
CA LEU A 228 41.64 18.24 -19.33
C LEU A 228 40.36 17.45 -19.63
N ARG A 229 40.37 16.75 -20.75
CA ARG A 229 39.31 15.78 -21.08
C ARG A 229 39.75 14.44 -20.50
N LEU A 230 39.02 13.95 -19.52
CA LEU A 230 39.25 12.59 -19.03
C LEU A 230 38.52 11.63 -20.00
N THR A 231 39.30 10.87 -20.74
CA THR A 231 38.84 9.69 -21.49
C THR A 231 39.05 8.49 -20.58
N PHE A 232 37.98 7.80 -20.26
CA PHE A 232 38.00 6.57 -19.48
C PHE A 232 38.07 5.34 -20.38
#